data_94c93d1ac10f9a764e4a32b010254039
#
_entry.id   94c93d1ac10f9a764e4a32b010254039
#
_cell.length_a   1.000
_cell.length_b   1.000
_cell.length_c   1.000
_cell.angle_alpha   90.00
_cell.angle_beta   90.00
_cell.angle_gamma   90.00
#
_symmetry.space_group_name_H-M   'P 1'
#
loop_
_entity.id
_entity.type
_entity.pdbx_description
1 polymer ?
#
loop_
_entity_poly.entity_id
_entity_poly.type
_entity_poly.pdbx_seq_one_letter_code
_entity_poly.pdbx_strand_id
1 'polypeptide(L)'
;MRGAICMLAALLGVVPTAQSAPPARVVSLAPNLTDMVRDIGAEETLVAVTPFCAAPEDLRRVPGGMQPEAEAVLALEPDLVLASSITPAATLRQLRDLGIRTEVFHTESLAQIRTAMAKLASVFEKTAAAETSDESAGTSRSAVLLFGADTGYSAGCGTHAHEILSAAGLRNIAAEASGPWPQLGEEFLLAADPDVIVVADYGGADKEQLLALLRRHPVRQHLDAVRSGRVVVFPAKAFSIPGPAALEAGELLRAEVEKL
;
A
#
# COMPACT_ATOMS: atom_id res chain seq x y z
N MET A 1 -52.22 -29.43 49.51
CA MET A 1 -52.13 -28.28 48.58
C MET A 1 -50.67 -28.26 48.01
N ARG A 2 -50.50 -28.73 46.80
CA ARG A 2 -49.18 -28.84 46.12
C ARG A 2 -49.17 -27.79 45.04
N GLY A 3 -48.36 -26.74 45.21
CA GLY A 3 -48.14 -25.71 44.20
C GLY A 3 -47.11 -26.14 43.15
N ALA A 4 -47.55 -26.19 41.91
CA ALA A 4 -46.68 -26.44 40.75
C ALA A 4 -46.01 -25.12 40.32
N ILE A 5 -44.70 -25.09 40.41
CA ILE A 5 -43.88 -23.99 39.86
C ILE A 5 -43.61 -24.31 38.38
N CYS A 6 -44.23 -23.53 37.49
CA CYS A 6 -43.93 -23.54 36.06
C CYS A 6 -42.63 -22.77 35.83
N MET A 7 -41.55 -23.50 35.51
CA MET A 7 -40.29 -22.92 35.02
C MET A 7 -40.44 -22.58 33.52
N LEU A 8 -40.53 -21.28 33.21
CA LEU A 8 -40.52 -20.77 31.84
C LEU A 8 -39.05 -20.68 31.38
N ALA A 9 -38.62 -21.68 30.60
CA ALA A 9 -37.29 -21.64 29.95
C ALA A 9 -37.32 -20.64 28.78
N ALA A 10 -36.69 -19.49 28.93
CA ALA A 10 -36.48 -18.56 27.85
C ALA A 10 -35.40 -19.11 26.90
N LEU A 11 -35.82 -19.60 25.72
CA LEU A 11 -34.96 -19.91 24.61
C LEU A 11 -34.43 -18.58 24.06
N LEU A 12 -33.20 -18.22 24.44
CA LEU A 12 -32.43 -17.21 23.75
C LEU A 12 -32.06 -17.78 22.38
N GLY A 13 -32.86 -17.44 21.37
CA GLY A 13 -32.54 -17.71 19.98
C GLY A 13 -31.29 -16.95 19.60
N VAL A 14 -30.19 -17.66 19.40
CA VAL A 14 -29.02 -17.12 18.68
C VAL A 14 -29.51 -16.91 17.26
N VAL A 15 -29.78 -15.63 16.91
CA VAL A 15 -30.02 -15.23 15.52
C VAL A 15 -28.67 -15.38 14.82
N PRO A 16 -28.51 -16.32 13.86
CA PRO A 16 -27.29 -16.37 13.06
C PRO A 16 -27.21 -15.03 12.31
N THR A 17 -26.15 -14.27 12.52
CA THR A 17 -25.81 -13.16 11.63
C THR A 17 -25.67 -13.76 10.24
N ALA A 18 -26.61 -13.44 9.35
CA ALA A 18 -26.56 -13.88 7.97
C ALA A 18 -25.25 -13.32 7.38
N GLN A 19 -24.26 -14.20 7.24
CA GLN A 19 -23.05 -13.89 6.52
C GLN A 19 -23.50 -13.71 5.06
N SER A 20 -23.39 -12.48 4.55
CA SER A 20 -23.73 -12.23 3.15
C SER A 20 -22.79 -13.08 2.30
N ALA A 21 -23.31 -13.70 1.23
CA ALA A 21 -22.49 -14.42 0.26
C ALA A 21 -21.28 -13.54 -0.17
N PRO A 22 -20.14 -14.17 -0.51
CA PRO A 22 -18.99 -13.44 -0.99
C PRO A 22 -19.35 -12.57 -2.21
N PRO A 23 -18.77 -11.39 -2.35
CA PRO A 23 -19.12 -10.48 -3.44
C PRO A 23 -18.71 -11.09 -4.79
N ALA A 24 -19.61 -10.97 -5.78
CA ALA A 24 -19.41 -11.48 -7.14
C ALA A 24 -19.18 -10.38 -8.17
N ARG A 25 -19.53 -9.11 -7.85
CA ARG A 25 -19.42 -7.96 -8.73
C ARG A 25 -18.75 -6.80 -8.01
N VAL A 26 -17.45 -6.74 -8.11
CA VAL A 26 -16.62 -5.80 -7.34
C VAL A 26 -16.08 -4.68 -8.23
N VAL A 27 -16.20 -3.45 -7.76
CA VAL A 27 -15.52 -2.29 -8.35
C VAL A 27 -14.41 -1.86 -7.41
N SER A 28 -13.17 -1.80 -7.90
CA SER A 28 -12.02 -1.30 -7.13
C SER A 28 -11.65 0.11 -7.55
N LEU A 29 -11.67 1.04 -6.59
CA LEU A 29 -11.36 2.46 -6.81
C LEU A 29 -9.91 2.84 -6.48
N ALA A 30 -9.05 1.85 -6.19
CA ALA A 30 -7.66 2.13 -5.86
C ALA A 30 -6.72 1.01 -6.33
N PRO A 31 -5.50 1.34 -6.84
CA PRO A 31 -4.54 0.37 -7.34
C PRO A 31 -4.13 -0.69 -6.31
N ASN A 32 -3.86 -0.26 -5.07
CA ASN A 32 -3.48 -1.15 -3.99
C ASN A 32 -4.58 -2.18 -3.65
N LEU A 33 -5.85 -1.77 -3.68
CA LEU A 33 -6.97 -2.68 -3.40
C LEU A 33 -7.19 -3.66 -4.57
N THR A 34 -6.98 -3.21 -5.81
CA THR A 34 -6.96 -4.09 -6.99
C THR A 34 -5.88 -5.15 -6.86
N ASP A 35 -4.66 -4.75 -6.47
CA ASP A 35 -3.55 -5.68 -6.25
C ASP A 35 -3.86 -6.66 -5.10
N MET A 36 -4.47 -6.20 -4.00
CA MET A 36 -4.87 -7.06 -2.88
C MET A 36 -5.93 -8.09 -3.28
N VAL A 37 -6.94 -7.69 -4.08
CA VAL A 37 -7.98 -8.62 -4.59
C VAL A 37 -7.35 -9.71 -5.47
N ARG A 38 -6.36 -9.35 -6.29
CA ARG A 38 -5.63 -10.32 -7.13
C ARG A 38 -4.75 -11.24 -6.28
N ASP A 39 -4.07 -10.70 -5.30
CA ASP A 39 -3.18 -11.46 -4.41
C ASP A 39 -3.92 -12.56 -3.63
N ILE A 40 -5.15 -12.29 -3.19
CA ILE A 40 -6.00 -13.29 -2.54
C ILE A 40 -6.70 -14.24 -3.53
N GLY A 41 -6.46 -14.11 -4.85
CA GLY A 41 -7.07 -14.95 -5.89
C GLY A 41 -8.58 -14.72 -6.03
N ALA A 42 -9.02 -13.46 -6.05
CA ALA A 42 -10.42 -13.07 -6.25
C ALA A 42 -10.62 -12.12 -7.44
N GLU A 43 -9.65 -12.04 -8.36
CA GLU A 43 -9.66 -11.13 -9.52
C GLU A 43 -10.84 -11.34 -10.46
N GLU A 44 -11.40 -12.55 -10.51
CA GLU A 44 -12.58 -12.88 -11.33
C GLU A 44 -13.84 -12.12 -10.91
N THR A 45 -13.86 -11.60 -9.69
CA THR A 45 -14.99 -10.80 -9.18
C THR A 45 -14.95 -9.34 -9.63
N LEU A 46 -13.79 -8.86 -10.10
CA LEU A 46 -13.62 -7.48 -10.53
C LEU A 46 -14.40 -7.23 -11.83
N VAL A 47 -15.38 -6.33 -11.78
CA VAL A 47 -16.14 -5.88 -12.96
C VAL A 47 -15.65 -4.56 -13.52
N ALA A 48 -14.99 -3.74 -12.70
CA ALA A 48 -14.31 -2.52 -13.14
C ALA A 48 -13.28 -2.04 -12.10
N VAL A 49 -12.34 -1.24 -12.59
CA VAL A 49 -11.28 -0.61 -11.79
C VAL A 49 -11.06 0.83 -12.26
N THR A 50 -10.31 1.65 -11.51
CA THR A 50 -9.90 2.99 -11.99
C THR A 50 -8.81 2.88 -13.06
N PRO A 51 -8.59 3.95 -13.88
CA PRO A 51 -7.53 3.97 -14.90
C PRO A 51 -6.11 3.75 -14.37
N PHE A 52 -5.90 3.98 -13.06
CA PHE A 52 -4.59 3.83 -12.42
C PHE A 52 -4.28 2.39 -11.97
N CYS A 53 -5.27 1.50 -12.02
CA CYS A 53 -5.10 0.11 -11.61
C CYS A 53 -4.43 -0.70 -12.73
N ALA A 54 -3.42 -1.49 -12.39
CA ALA A 54 -2.87 -2.48 -13.28
C ALA A 54 -3.88 -3.64 -13.41
N ALA A 55 -4.56 -3.72 -14.53
CA ALA A 55 -5.57 -4.74 -14.81
C ALA A 55 -5.66 -4.99 -16.32
N PRO A 56 -6.19 -6.15 -16.78
CA PRO A 56 -6.37 -6.45 -18.21
C PRO A 56 -7.08 -5.34 -18.96
N GLU A 57 -6.76 -5.14 -20.24
CA GLU A 57 -7.30 -4.04 -21.06
C GLU A 57 -8.82 -4.13 -21.25
N ASP A 58 -9.35 -5.33 -21.30
CA ASP A 58 -10.78 -5.63 -21.45
C ASP A 58 -11.59 -5.35 -20.18
N LEU A 59 -10.94 -5.22 -19.03
CA LEU A 59 -11.62 -4.86 -17.78
C LEU A 59 -12.04 -3.38 -17.82
N ARG A 60 -13.31 -3.11 -17.53
CA ARG A 60 -13.87 -1.75 -17.57
C ARG A 60 -13.11 -0.78 -16.67
N ARG A 61 -13.00 0.47 -17.14
CA ARG A 61 -12.41 1.57 -16.37
C ARG A 61 -13.50 2.53 -15.89
N VAL A 62 -13.55 2.76 -14.58
CA VAL A 62 -14.43 3.79 -14.00
C VAL A 62 -13.88 5.16 -14.40
N PRO A 63 -14.68 6.03 -15.04
CA PRO A 63 -14.25 7.37 -15.39
C PRO A 63 -14.03 8.25 -14.14
N GLY A 64 -13.44 9.45 -14.35
CA GLY A 64 -13.20 10.43 -13.29
C GLY A 64 -11.83 10.36 -12.62
N GLY A 65 -11.00 9.36 -12.93
CA GLY A 65 -9.63 9.27 -12.45
C GLY A 65 -9.52 9.28 -10.93
N MET A 66 -8.96 10.36 -10.36
CA MET A 66 -8.84 10.54 -8.90
C MET A 66 -10.18 10.90 -8.21
N GLN A 67 -11.21 11.22 -8.98
CA GLN A 67 -12.58 11.48 -8.50
C GLN A 67 -13.55 10.57 -9.25
N PRO A 68 -13.63 9.28 -8.92
CA PRO A 68 -14.48 8.32 -9.62
C PRO A 68 -15.95 8.78 -9.65
N GLU A 69 -16.58 8.67 -10.82
CA GLU A 69 -17.97 9.07 -11.02
C GLU A 69 -18.92 8.02 -10.43
N ALA A 70 -19.67 8.40 -9.40
CA ALA A 70 -20.55 7.47 -8.67
C ALA A 70 -21.67 6.89 -9.53
N GLU A 71 -22.21 7.66 -10.48
CA GLU A 71 -23.24 7.22 -11.42
C GLU A 71 -22.69 6.15 -12.40
N ALA A 72 -21.43 6.31 -12.83
CA ALA A 72 -20.77 5.30 -13.66
C ALA A 72 -20.50 4.00 -12.86
N VAL A 73 -20.22 4.11 -11.58
CA VAL A 73 -20.12 2.95 -10.69
C VAL A 73 -21.48 2.27 -10.53
N LEU A 74 -22.57 3.04 -10.30
CA LEU A 74 -23.92 2.51 -10.17
C LEU A 74 -24.35 1.72 -11.41
N ALA A 75 -24.04 2.23 -12.61
CA ALA A 75 -24.37 1.58 -13.87
C ALA A 75 -23.69 0.21 -14.09
N LEU A 76 -22.71 -0.12 -13.27
CA LEU A 76 -22.05 -1.43 -13.26
C LEU A 76 -22.75 -2.44 -12.35
N GLU A 77 -23.76 -2.02 -11.59
CA GLU A 77 -24.52 -2.83 -10.63
C GLU A 77 -23.59 -3.66 -9.72
N PRO A 78 -22.63 -3.00 -9.01
CA PRO A 78 -21.73 -3.73 -8.12
C PRO A 78 -22.44 -4.16 -6.84
N ASP A 79 -22.08 -5.30 -6.30
CA ASP A 79 -22.48 -5.72 -4.94
C ASP A 79 -21.48 -5.25 -3.86
N LEU A 80 -20.27 -4.82 -4.29
CA LEU A 80 -19.26 -4.23 -3.41
C LEU A 80 -18.38 -3.22 -4.18
N VAL A 81 -18.15 -2.07 -3.56
CA VAL A 81 -17.14 -1.10 -3.99
C VAL A 81 -16.01 -1.04 -2.96
N LEU A 82 -14.77 -1.22 -3.41
CA LEU A 82 -13.57 -1.07 -2.61
C LEU A 82 -12.99 0.33 -2.80
N ALA A 83 -12.88 1.08 -1.72
CA ALA A 83 -12.35 2.44 -1.71
C ALA A 83 -11.21 2.56 -0.69
N SER A 84 -10.25 3.43 -0.94
CA SER A 84 -9.17 3.73 0.00
C SER A 84 -9.46 5.02 0.79
N SER A 85 -8.69 5.25 1.86
CA SER A 85 -8.73 6.47 2.67
C SER A 85 -8.54 7.77 1.87
N ILE A 86 -7.85 7.70 0.73
CA ILE A 86 -7.63 8.85 -0.17
C ILE A 86 -8.78 9.07 -1.16
N THR A 87 -9.78 8.17 -1.23
CA THR A 87 -10.97 8.39 -2.08
C THR A 87 -11.72 9.61 -1.60
N PRO A 88 -12.05 10.57 -2.47
CA PRO A 88 -12.70 11.81 -2.06
C PRO A 88 -13.98 11.57 -1.25
N ALA A 89 -14.12 12.28 -0.14
CA ALA A 89 -15.30 12.17 0.72
C ALA A 89 -16.62 12.47 -0.01
N ALA A 90 -16.58 13.31 -1.05
CA ALA A 90 -17.73 13.58 -1.90
C ALA A 90 -18.18 12.32 -2.66
N THR A 91 -17.23 11.62 -3.29
CA THR A 91 -17.50 10.35 -3.98
C THR A 91 -18.06 9.29 -3.01
N LEU A 92 -17.46 9.16 -1.82
CA LEU A 92 -17.94 8.21 -0.80
C LEU A 92 -19.36 8.53 -0.32
N ARG A 93 -19.72 9.82 -0.22
CA ARG A 93 -21.10 10.23 0.10
C ARG A 93 -22.06 9.87 -1.04
N GLN A 94 -21.72 10.21 -2.29
CA GLN A 94 -22.55 9.90 -3.45
C GLN A 94 -22.81 8.39 -3.58
N LEU A 95 -21.79 7.55 -3.43
CA LEU A 95 -21.94 6.08 -3.44
C LEU A 95 -22.91 5.61 -2.36
N ARG A 96 -22.80 6.18 -1.15
CA ARG A 96 -23.71 5.87 -0.03
C ARG A 96 -25.15 6.31 -0.32
N ASP A 97 -25.33 7.54 -0.85
CA ASP A 97 -26.65 8.09 -1.15
C ASP A 97 -27.37 7.28 -2.26
N LEU A 98 -26.57 6.67 -3.15
CA LEU A 98 -27.05 5.73 -4.18
C LEU A 98 -27.30 4.31 -3.64
N GLY A 99 -27.08 4.06 -2.34
CA GLY A 99 -27.29 2.77 -1.72
C GLY A 99 -26.23 1.71 -2.06
N ILE A 100 -25.08 2.10 -2.61
CA ILE A 100 -24.01 1.19 -3.02
C ILE A 100 -23.18 0.78 -1.79
N ARG A 101 -23.07 -0.52 -1.53
CA ARG A 101 -22.20 -1.06 -0.49
C ARG A 101 -20.74 -0.69 -0.79
N THR A 102 -20.12 0.11 0.09
CA THR A 102 -18.75 0.58 -0.07
C THR A 102 -17.94 0.29 1.19
N GLU A 103 -16.80 -0.38 1.02
CA GLU A 103 -15.84 -0.66 2.08
C GLU A 103 -14.61 0.25 1.88
N VAL A 104 -14.26 1.00 2.93
CA VAL A 104 -13.09 1.90 2.93
C VAL A 104 -11.94 1.25 3.69
N PHE A 105 -10.77 1.24 3.07
CA PHE A 105 -9.55 0.65 3.60
C PHE A 105 -8.51 1.74 3.88
N HIS A 106 -7.85 1.58 5.02
CA HIS A 106 -6.67 2.34 5.41
C HIS A 106 -5.43 1.49 5.16
N THR A 107 -4.40 2.08 4.56
CA THR A 107 -3.20 1.36 4.13
C THR A 107 -1.93 2.22 4.25
N GLU A 108 -1.93 3.18 5.17
CA GLU A 108 -0.84 4.12 5.37
C GLU A 108 0.39 3.46 6.04
N SER A 109 0.19 2.33 6.75
CA SER A 109 1.24 1.54 7.44
C SER A 109 1.23 0.07 7.03
N LEU A 110 2.33 -0.66 7.26
CA LEU A 110 2.40 -2.09 6.99
C LEU A 110 1.36 -2.87 7.81
N ALA A 111 1.12 -2.47 9.06
CA ALA A 111 0.10 -3.08 9.91
C ALA A 111 -1.32 -2.88 9.33
N GLN A 112 -1.62 -1.70 8.81
CA GLN A 112 -2.90 -1.43 8.15
C GLN A 112 -3.04 -2.21 6.85
N ILE A 113 -1.96 -2.36 6.06
CA ILE A 113 -1.95 -3.19 4.85
C ILE A 113 -2.29 -4.65 5.20
N ARG A 114 -1.65 -5.23 6.24
CA ARG A 114 -1.98 -6.59 6.73
C ARG A 114 -3.45 -6.70 7.14
N THR A 115 -3.94 -5.72 7.91
CA THR A 115 -5.34 -5.68 8.34
C THR A 115 -6.30 -5.61 7.14
N ALA A 116 -5.97 -4.82 6.13
CA ALA A 116 -6.75 -4.72 4.90
C ALA A 116 -6.76 -6.04 4.12
N MET A 117 -5.61 -6.71 3.98
CA MET A 117 -5.49 -8.03 3.36
C MET A 117 -6.33 -9.08 4.09
N ALA A 118 -6.22 -9.16 5.42
CA ALA A 118 -6.99 -10.09 6.22
C ALA A 118 -8.51 -9.84 6.11
N LYS A 119 -8.93 -8.56 6.13
CA LYS A 119 -10.33 -8.18 5.94
C LYS A 119 -10.84 -8.58 4.55
N LEU A 120 -10.07 -8.31 3.49
CA LEU A 120 -10.44 -8.71 2.13
C LEU A 120 -10.54 -10.23 2.01
N ALA A 121 -9.54 -10.97 2.50
CA ALA A 121 -9.58 -12.42 2.50
C ALA A 121 -10.85 -12.96 3.20
N SER A 122 -11.23 -12.40 4.35
CA SER A 122 -12.47 -12.74 5.04
C SER A 122 -13.74 -12.43 4.22
N VAL A 123 -13.79 -11.24 3.57
CA VAL A 123 -14.95 -10.81 2.75
C VAL A 123 -15.14 -11.72 1.54
N PHE A 124 -14.05 -12.20 0.95
CA PHE A 124 -14.06 -13.09 -0.23
C PHE A 124 -14.00 -14.57 0.12
N GLU A 125 -14.04 -14.95 1.40
CA GLU A 125 -13.89 -16.33 1.88
C GLU A 125 -12.63 -17.02 1.34
N LYS A 126 -11.53 -16.24 1.22
CA LYS A 126 -10.21 -16.69 0.79
C LYS A 126 -9.25 -16.77 1.99
N THR A 127 -8.08 -17.34 1.77
CA THR A 127 -7.01 -17.38 2.78
C THR A 127 -6.07 -16.19 2.55
N ALA A 128 -5.81 -15.42 3.60
CA ALA A 128 -4.75 -14.41 3.54
C ALA A 128 -3.38 -15.10 3.48
N ALA A 129 -2.41 -14.48 2.79
CA ALA A 129 -1.02 -14.94 2.84
C ALA A 129 -0.50 -14.92 4.28
N ALA A 130 0.44 -15.82 4.60
CA ALA A 130 1.03 -15.90 5.94
C ALA A 130 1.67 -14.57 6.35
N GLU A 131 1.55 -14.23 7.63
CA GLU A 131 2.17 -13.03 8.19
C GLU A 131 3.70 -13.15 8.11
N THR A 132 4.34 -12.17 7.48
CA THR A 132 5.79 -11.98 7.58
C THR A 132 6.08 -11.21 8.87
N SER A 133 7.10 -11.63 9.62
CA SER A 133 7.47 -11.00 10.88
C SER A 133 8.08 -9.61 10.68
N ASP A 134 7.62 -8.63 11.47
CA ASP A 134 8.18 -7.27 11.53
C ASP A 134 9.44 -7.22 12.42
N GLU A 135 10.35 -8.18 12.33
CA GLU A 135 11.59 -8.10 13.09
C GLU A 135 12.51 -7.03 12.48
N SER A 136 12.53 -5.86 13.13
CA SER A 136 13.50 -4.82 12.89
C SER A 136 14.90 -5.35 13.23
N ALA A 137 15.69 -5.70 12.21
CA ALA A 137 17.09 -6.02 12.42
C ALA A 137 17.88 -4.72 12.67
N GLY A 138 18.54 -4.66 13.82
CA GLY A 138 19.31 -3.50 14.21
C GLY A 138 20.55 -3.26 13.37
N THR A 139 20.42 -2.65 12.21
CA THR A 139 21.52 -1.98 11.52
C THR A 139 21.38 -0.48 11.75
N SER A 140 22.48 0.22 12.00
CA SER A 140 22.48 1.67 12.25
C SER A 140 22.75 2.49 10.99
N ARG A 141 22.80 1.87 9.79
CA ARG A 141 23.10 2.58 8.54
C ARG A 141 22.00 3.58 8.25
N SER A 142 22.40 4.83 8.01
CA SER A 142 21.50 5.87 7.54
C SER A 142 21.15 5.65 6.05
N ALA A 143 19.89 5.91 5.68
CA ALA A 143 19.48 5.75 4.31
C ALA A 143 18.48 6.85 3.89
N VAL A 144 18.46 7.14 2.59
CA VAL A 144 17.41 7.92 1.95
C VAL A 144 16.73 7.08 0.87
N LEU A 145 15.39 7.15 0.83
CA LEU A 145 14.61 6.70 -0.31
C LEU A 145 14.40 7.87 -1.26
N LEU A 146 14.71 7.69 -2.55
CA LEU A 146 14.44 8.66 -3.60
C LEU A 146 13.47 8.04 -4.62
N PHE A 147 12.38 8.74 -4.91
CA PHE A 147 11.46 8.37 -5.98
C PHE A 147 11.99 8.83 -7.34
N GLY A 148 13.00 8.10 -7.83
CA GLY A 148 13.81 8.46 -9.01
C GLY A 148 15.15 9.11 -8.65
N ALA A 149 16.14 8.92 -9.50
CA ALA A 149 17.52 9.40 -9.27
C ALA A 149 17.70 10.92 -9.40
N ASP A 150 16.76 11.60 -10.05
CA ASP A 150 16.76 13.04 -10.36
C ASP A 150 15.80 13.85 -9.50
N THR A 151 15.00 13.20 -8.67
CA THR A 151 14.04 13.88 -7.80
C THR A 151 14.54 13.98 -6.36
N GLY A 152 14.01 14.94 -5.59
CA GLY A 152 14.20 15.00 -4.13
C GLY A 152 13.03 14.41 -3.35
N TYR A 153 12.04 13.84 -4.02
CA TYR A 153 10.89 13.23 -3.32
C TYR A 153 11.30 11.98 -2.56
N SER A 154 10.85 11.92 -1.31
CA SER A 154 11.17 10.86 -0.36
C SER A 154 9.95 10.47 0.48
N ALA A 155 10.12 9.48 1.35
CA ALA A 155 9.12 9.06 2.31
C ALA A 155 9.57 9.39 3.73
N GLY A 156 8.76 10.14 4.47
CA GLY A 156 8.97 10.49 5.87
C GLY A 156 8.18 9.59 6.82
N CYS A 157 8.17 9.95 8.09
CA CYS A 157 7.40 9.26 9.14
C CYS A 157 5.91 9.15 8.79
N GLY A 158 5.27 8.05 9.22
CA GLY A 158 3.85 7.80 9.01
C GLY A 158 3.51 7.25 7.63
N THR A 159 4.50 6.77 6.88
CA THR A 159 4.30 6.08 5.60
C THR A 159 4.75 4.62 5.67
N HIS A 160 4.06 3.74 4.95
CA HIS A 160 4.51 2.36 4.78
C HIS A 160 5.93 2.26 4.18
N ALA A 161 6.31 3.22 3.34
CA ALA A 161 7.63 3.27 2.73
C ALA A 161 8.75 3.56 3.77
N HIS A 162 8.48 4.41 4.77
CA HIS A 162 9.36 4.59 5.93
C HIS A 162 9.48 3.29 6.74
N GLU A 163 8.37 2.59 6.96
CA GLU A 163 8.36 1.32 7.68
C GLU A 163 9.12 0.22 6.94
N ILE A 164 9.08 0.19 5.60
CA ILE A 164 9.89 -0.71 4.77
C ILE A 164 11.39 -0.49 5.02
N LEU A 165 11.85 0.78 5.02
CA LEU A 165 13.25 1.08 5.34
C LEU A 165 13.62 0.62 6.75
N SER A 166 12.75 0.86 7.73
CA SER A 166 12.95 0.42 9.12
C SER A 166 13.00 -1.11 9.23
N ALA A 167 12.10 -1.82 8.54
CA ALA A 167 12.08 -3.28 8.47
C ALA A 167 13.33 -3.85 7.78
N ALA A 168 13.93 -3.12 6.83
CA ALA A 168 15.22 -3.44 6.24
C ALA A 168 16.42 -3.15 7.18
N GLY A 169 16.17 -2.62 8.38
CA GLY A 169 17.20 -2.24 9.34
C GLY A 169 17.90 -0.91 9.03
N LEU A 170 17.28 -0.04 8.24
CA LEU A 170 17.83 1.23 7.83
C LEU A 170 17.22 2.39 8.63
N ARG A 171 18.02 3.36 9.03
CA ARG A 171 17.58 4.61 9.63
C ARG A 171 17.26 5.62 8.51
N ASN A 172 15.99 5.88 8.30
CA ASN A 172 15.55 6.82 7.28
C ASN A 172 15.83 8.27 7.67
N ILE A 173 16.70 8.98 6.94
CA ILE A 173 17.01 10.40 7.21
C ILE A 173 15.84 11.33 6.89
N ALA A 174 14.96 10.96 5.97
CA ALA A 174 13.77 11.73 5.63
C ALA A 174 12.71 11.73 6.75
N ALA A 175 12.87 10.87 7.78
CA ALA A 175 12.02 10.88 8.97
C ALA A 175 12.10 12.20 9.76
N GLU A 176 13.18 12.96 9.61
CA GLU A 176 13.41 14.26 10.24
C GLU A 176 12.80 15.43 9.45
N ALA A 177 12.37 15.17 8.21
CA ALA A 177 11.73 16.17 7.36
C ALA A 177 10.24 16.34 7.70
N SER A 178 9.67 17.47 7.29
CA SER A 178 8.24 17.74 7.54
C SER A 178 7.33 16.99 6.58
N GLY A 179 6.34 16.32 7.13
CA GLY A 179 5.28 15.64 6.39
C GLY A 179 5.64 14.21 5.93
N PRO A 180 4.62 13.46 5.49
CA PRO A 180 4.79 12.05 5.12
C PRO A 180 5.52 11.84 3.77
N TRP A 181 5.46 12.81 2.86
CA TRP A 181 6.07 12.74 1.54
C TRP A 181 6.89 14.00 1.26
N PRO A 182 8.04 14.18 1.94
CA PRO A 182 8.83 15.40 1.81
C PRO A 182 9.56 15.45 0.47
N GLN A 183 9.79 16.68 0.00
CA GLN A 183 10.78 16.98 -1.02
C GLN A 183 12.06 17.47 -0.34
N LEU A 184 13.11 16.65 -0.36
CA LEU A 184 14.39 16.94 0.26
C LEU A 184 15.21 17.87 -0.62
N GLY A 185 15.75 18.93 -0.02
CA GLY A 185 16.70 19.82 -0.70
C GLY A 185 18.08 19.19 -0.81
N GLU A 186 18.85 19.60 -1.80
CA GLU A 186 20.21 19.09 -2.01
C GLU A 186 21.15 19.41 -0.83
N GLU A 187 20.95 20.55 -0.16
CA GLU A 187 21.71 20.92 1.05
C GLU A 187 21.43 19.95 2.20
N PHE A 188 20.17 19.54 2.37
CA PHE A 188 19.79 18.54 3.37
C PHE A 188 20.46 17.19 3.08
N LEU A 189 20.44 16.75 1.82
CA LEU A 189 21.06 15.48 1.40
C LEU A 189 22.58 15.50 1.64
N LEU A 190 23.26 16.61 1.32
CA LEU A 190 24.70 16.77 1.57
C LEU A 190 25.03 16.81 3.05
N ALA A 191 24.25 17.52 3.85
CA ALA A 191 24.47 17.61 5.29
C ALA A 191 24.24 16.28 6.02
N ALA A 192 23.25 15.51 5.58
CA ALA A 192 22.92 14.21 6.15
C ALA A 192 23.86 13.10 5.67
N ASP A 193 24.43 13.20 4.49
CA ASP A 193 25.32 12.24 3.80
C ASP A 193 24.96 10.78 4.11
N PRO A 194 23.85 10.26 3.63
CA PRO A 194 23.35 8.94 4.01
C PRO A 194 24.31 7.82 3.59
N ASP A 195 24.43 6.80 4.42
CA ASP A 195 25.27 5.61 4.14
C ASP A 195 24.79 4.83 2.92
N VAL A 196 23.48 4.83 2.66
CA VAL A 196 22.83 4.09 1.57
C VAL A 196 21.79 4.97 0.88
N ILE A 197 21.76 4.93 -0.45
CA ILE A 197 20.69 5.51 -1.25
C ILE A 197 19.85 4.39 -1.82
N VAL A 198 18.55 4.39 -1.52
CA VAL A 198 17.56 3.52 -2.15
C VAL A 198 16.85 4.32 -3.22
N VAL A 199 16.92 3.88 -4.48
CA VAL A 199 16.21 4.51 -5.59
C VAL A 199 15.02 3.66 -5.96
N ALA A 200 13.82 4.22 -5.82
CA ALA A 200 12.59 3.63 -6.31
C ALA A 200 12.53 3.79 -7.83
N ASP A 201 12.66 2.67 -8.55
CA ASP A 201 12.66 2.66 -10.02
C ASP A 201 11.26 2.37 -10.59
N TYR A 202 10.79 3.24 -11.48
CA TYR A 202 9.49 3.12 -12.17
C TYR A 202 9.61 2.52 -13.58
N GLY A 203 10.80 2.49 -14.15
CA GLY A 203 10.97 2.22 -15.58
C GLY A 203 11.90 1.06 -15.94
N GLY A 204 12.41 0.30 -14.95
CA GLY A 204 13.31 -0.83 -15.20
C GLY A 204 14.72 -0.40 -15.58
N ALA A 205 15.18 0.78 -15.12
CA ALA A 205 16.57 1.18 -15.24
C ALA A 205 17.46 0.26 -14.39
N ASP A 206 18.60 -0.13 -14.93
CA ASP A 206 19.55 -0.89 -14.13
C ASP A 206 20.33 0.00 -13.14
N LYS A 207 20.96 -0.66 -12.16
CA LYS A 207 21.74 0.04 -11.11
C LYS A 207 22.83 0.94 -11.70
N GLU A 208 23.48 0.52 -12.77
CA GLU A 208 24.60 1.26 -13.38
C GLU A 208 24.11 2.54 -14.05
N GLN A 209 22.96 2.49 -14.71
CA GLN A 209 22.33 3.67 -15.33
C GLN A 209 21.93 4.71 -14.26
N LEU A 210 21.25 4.26 -13.19
CA LEU A 210 20.83 5.16 -12.10
C LEU A 210 22.03 5.72 -11.32
N LEU A 211 23.05 4.90 -11.08
CA LEU A 211 24.29 5.36 -10.47
C LEU A 211 25.03 6.37 -11.35
N ALA A 212 25.03 6.18 -12.68
CA ALA A 212 25.59 7.13 -13.61
C ALA A 212 24.85 8.49 -13.61
N LEU A 213 23.51 8.48 -13.46
CA LEU A 213 22.72 9.70 -13.28
C LEU A 213 23.10 10.42 -11.98
N LEU A 214 23.18 9.71 -10.86
CA LEU A 214 23.58 10.27 -9.57
C LEU A 214 25.01 10.86 -9.63
N ARG A 215 25.96 10.19 -10.30
CA ARG A 215 27.35 10.65 -10.48
C ARG A 215 27.48 11.88 -11.39
N ARG A 216 26.52 12.14 -12.28
CA ARG A 216 26.47 13.34 -13.13
C ARG A 216 25.73 14.50 -12.47
N HIS A 217 24.98 14.22 -11.40
CA HIS A 217 24.24 15.28 -10.70
C HIS A 217 25.21 16.23 -9.99
N PRO A 218 25.10 17.55 -10.15
CA PRO A 218 26.11 18.52 -9.66
C PRO A 218 26.34 18.44 -8.15
N VAL A 219 25.36 18.02 -7.38
CA VAL A 219 25.43 17.91 -5.91
C VAL A 219 25.58 16.47 -5.47
N ARG A 220 24.75 15.55 -5.93
CA ARG A 220 24.67 14.16 -5.43
C ARG A 220 25.93 13.34 -5.71
N GLN A 221 26.73 13.71 -6.72
CA GLN A 221 28.05 13.11 -6.97
C GLN A 221 29.00 13.20 -5.76
N HIS A 222 28.76 14.14 -4.85
CA HIS A 222 29.59 14.36 -3.66
C HIS A 222 29.17 13.50 -2.47
N LEU A 223 27.99 12.86 -2.51
CA LEU A 223 27.52 11.94 -1.48
C LEU A 223 28.44 10.70 -1.43
N ASP A 224 28.81 10.29 -0.24
CA ASP A 224 29.71 9.15 -0.04
C ASP A 224 29.10 7.83 -0.55
N ALA A 225 27.78 7.67 -0.40
CA ALA A 225 27.06 6.54 -0.96
C ALA A 225 27.15 6.45 -2.49
N VAL A 226 27.13 7.61 -3.20
CA VAL A 226 27.25 7.64 -4.68
C VAL A 226 28.68 7.30 -5.11
N ARG A 227 29.66 7.87 -4.43
CA ARG A 227 31.09 7.62 -4.73
C ARG A 227 31.46 6.17 -4.51
N SER A 228 30.98 5.56 -3.41
CA SER A 228 31.26 4.19 -3.02
C SER A 228 30.35 3.16 -3.69
N GLY A 229 29.35 3.59 -4.47
CA GLY A 229 28.39 2.71 -5.13
C GLY A 229 27.39 2.03 -4.18
N ARG A 230 27.20 2.57 -2.97
CA ARG A 230 26.21 2.10 -2.00
C ARG A 230 24.81 2.62 -2.37
N VAL A 231 24.36 2.21 -3.56
CA VAL A 231 23.04 2.51 -4.13
C VAL A 231 22.31 1.21 -4.37
N VAL A 232 21.09 1.11 -3.86
CA VAL A 232 20.14 0.03 -4.13
C VAL A 232 19.06 0.54 -5.06
N VAL A 233 18.83 -0.17 -6.15
CA VAL A 233 17.68 0.06 -7.03
C VAL A 233 16.59 -0.92 -6.65
N PHE A 234 15.41 -0.42 -6.36
CA PHE A 234 14.31 -1.24 -5.89
C PHE A 234 13.01 -0.88 -6.61
N PRO A 235 12.12 -1.85 -6.91
CA PRO A 235 10.87 -1.56 -7.62
C PRO A 235 10.04 -0.50 -6.91
N ALA A 236 9.71 0.59 -7.59
CA ALA A 236 8.96 1.71 -7.03
C ALA A 236 7.58 1.31 -6.50
N LYS A 237 6.97 0.26 -7.08
CA LYS A 237 5.66 -0.27 -6.68
C LYS A 237 5.59 -0.56 -5.18
N ALA A 238 6.65 -1.10 -4.58
CA ALA A 238 6.69 -1.42 -3.16
C ALA A 238 6.54 -0.20 -2.25
N PHE A 239 7.07 0.96 -2.69
CA PHE A 239 7.07 2.20 -1.92
C PHE A 239 5.91 3.15 -2.28
N SER A 240 5.39 3.07 -3.51
CA SER A 240 4.37 4.00 -4.03
C SER A 240 2.95 3.44 -3.94
N ILE A 241 2.79 2.11 -3.87
CA ILE A 241 1.48 1.45 -3.79
C ILE A 241 1.43 0.64 -2.50
N PRO A 242 0.64 1.08 -1.49
CA PRO A 242 0.54 0.41 -0.19
C PRO A 242 -0.29 -0.88 -0.29
N GLY A 243 0.29 -1.90 -0.87
CA GLY A 243 -0.33 -3.19 -1.20
C GLY A 243 0.56 -4.39 -0.85
N PRO A 244 0.28 -5.58 -1.39
CA PRO A 244 0.99 -6.82 -1.04
C PRO A 244 2.52 -6.72 -1.21
N ALA A 245 2.99 -6.08 -2.29
CA ALA A 245 4.43 -5.90 -2.54
C ALA A 245 5.16 -5.14 -1.42
N ALA A 246 4.47 -4.29 -0.66
CA ALA A 246 5.06 -3.57 0.45
C ALA A 246 5.37 -4.48 1.66
N LEU A 247 4.62 -5.56 1.84
CA LEU A 247 4.76 -6.46 2.99
C LEU A 247 6.06 -7.29 2.95
N GLU A 248 6.53 -7.62 1.74
CA GLU A 248 7.76 -8.39 1.54
C GLU A 248 8.99 -7.49 1.33
N ALA A 249 8.74 -6.21 1.03
CA ALA A 249 9.79 -5.28 0.59
C ALA A 249 10.89 -5.06 1.65
N GLY A 250 10.57 -5.12 2.94
CA GLY A 250 11.55 -4.93 4.01
C GLY A 250 12.64 -6.01 4.01
N GLU A 251 12.25 -7.28 3.91
CA GLU A 251 13.19 -8.41 3.84
C GLU A 251 13.99 -8.40 2.54
N LEU A 252 13.33 -8.17 1.42
CA LEU A 252 13.99 -8.11 0.12
C LEU A 252 15.00 -6.95 0.06
N LEU A 253 14.63 -5.78 0.57
CA LEU A 253 15.53 -4.62 0.63
C LEU A 253 16.73 -4.89 1.55
N ARG A 254 16.52 -5.55 2.70
CA ARG A 254 17.61 -5.96 3.60
C ARG A 254 18.61 -6.82 2.87
N ALA A 255 18.15 -7.85 2.15
CA ALA A 255 19.01 -8.73 1.39
C ALA A 255 19.84 -7.99 0.32
N GLU A 256 19.30 -6.93 -0.29
CA GLU A 256 20.06 -6.09 -1.23
C GLU A 256 21.08 -5.19 -0.53
N VAL A 257 20.73 -4.65 0.65
CA VAL A 257 21.63 -3.80 1.45
C VAL A 257 22.82 -4.60 2.03
N GLU A 258 22.63 -5.87 2.35
CA GLU A 258 23.68 -6.76 2.84
C GLU A 258 24.76 -7.09 1.78
N LYS A 259 24.45 -6.87 0.50
CA LYS A 259 25.40 -7.06 -0.63
C LYS A 259 26.32 -5.85 -0.85
N LEU A 260 26.06 -4.70 -0.15
CA LEU A 260 26.85 -3.48 -0.24
C LEU A 260 28.06 -3.50 0.70
#